data_3d7f2cd2b44e2d08f10a7bebcef5d579
#
_entry.id   3d7f2cd2b44e2d08f10a7bebcef5d579
#
_cell.length_a   1.000
_cell.length_b   1.000
_cell.length_c   1.000
_cell.angle_alpha   90.00
_cell.angle_beta   90.00
_cell.angle_gamma   90.00
#
_symmetry.space_group_name_H-M   'P 1'
#
loop_
_entity.id
_entity.type
_entity.pdbx_description
1 polymer ?
#
loop_
_entity_poly.entity_id
_entity_poly.type
_entity_poly.pdbx_seq_one_letter_code
_entity_poly.pdbx_strand_id
1 'polypeptide(L)'
;EKDAQGELSVSETGDHMGRKGAGWGGGVGLLVGLAAPPLLAATVVGAAAGAIVGKFAKQKAVKGFEEGLGENLKPGTAVILAIVPEGDRLAAEMVLPDSPAKSVATIDGKGKDGLQDALAEAGGKFKPDRTILPIPDRTYGGALGRTIGKSAPDWSFMAGAQPPEGAPNVLLVLIDDAGFGNPETFGGAISTPTMERVQEMGQTFNHFHVTAVCSPTRAALLTGRNHHRVGMGGVCEFPGPYPGYTRQLPQSCAPVPRVLQENGYVTGGFGKWHLTPGHAFGPAGPFKAWPLQWGFDHFWGFLSGAAGQYDPIITMDNTNVGVPEGKDGELYYFPDDLSNKSIEWLHAVRAQDAHKPWFLYYSTGCSHAPHHVDQEWADKYKGKFDDGWDAYREATFERQKKLGVIPPETELTERPEAYSAWDSLSEDEKTLYRRQMEAVSY
;
A
#
# COMPACT_ATOMS: atom_id res chain seq x y z
N GLU A 1 11.91 -19.96 -19.08
CA GLU A 1 10.64 -19.71 -19.76
C GLU A 1 10.92 -19.09 -21.14
N LYS A 2 10.15 -19.46 -22.16
CA LYS A 2 10.24 -18.86 -23.48
C LYS A 2 8.97 -18.05 -23.71
N ASP A 3 9.11 -16.75 -23.92
CA ASP A 3 7.96 -15.85 -24.13
C ASP A 3 7.31 -16.04 -25.51
N ALA A 4 6.23 -15.28 -25.76
CA ALA A 4 5.50 -15.34 -27.04
C ALA A 4 6.34 -14.78 -28.21
N GLN A 5 7.39 -14.03 -27.96
CA GLN A 5 8.34 -13.48 -28.91
C GLN A 5 9.53 -14.42 -29.17
N GLY A 6 9.62 -15.51 -28.41
CA GLY A 6 10.66 -16.52 -28.53
C GLY A 6 11.93 -16.24 -27.72
N GLU A 7 11.92 -15.19 -26.86
CA GLU A 7 13.05 -14.92 -25.97
C GLU A 7 13.04 -15.84 -24.75
N LEU A 8 14.24 -16.30 -24.36
CA LEU A 8 14.45 -17.20 -23.23
C LEU A 8 14.80 -16.42 -21.98
N SER A 9 14.02 -16.60 -20.92
CA SER A 9 14.34 -16.11 -19.58
C SER A 9 14.56 -17.29 -18.62
N VAL A 10 15.62 -17.21 -17.83
CA VAL A 10 15.92 -18.17 -16.75
C VAL A 10 15.71 -17.44 -15.42
N SER A 11 14.81 -17.96 -14.58
CA SER A 11 14.62 -17.46 -13.21
C SER A 11 14.85 -18.57 -12.22
N GLU A 12 15.62 -18.28 -11.18
CA GLU A 12 15.80 -19.16 -10.03
C GLU A 12 14.71 -18.87 -9.00
N THR A 13 13.84 -19.85 -8.73
CA THR A 13 12.92 -19.80 -7.59
C THR A 13 13.63 -20.50 -6.43
N GLY A 14 14.01 -19.73 -5.39
CA GLY A 14 14.78 -20.20 -4.26
C GLY A 14 14.25 -21.47 -3.57
N ASP A 15 15.14 -22.09 -2.81
CA ASP A 15 14.98 -23.34 -2.05
C ASP A 15 13.77 -23.31 -1.11
N HIS A 16 12.66 -23.94 -1.49
CA HIS A 16 11.48 -24.12 -0.65
C HIS A 16 11.50 -25.39 0.19
N MET A 17 12.55 -26.20 0.12
CA MET A 17 12.71 -27.38 0.95
C MET A 17 13.62 -27.08 2.14
N GLY A 18 13.00 -26.90 3.29
CA GLY A 18 13.60 -26.48 4.55
C GLY A 18 14.93 -27.17 4.90
N ARG A 19 15.85 -26.36 5.40
CA ARG A 19 17.13 -26.73 6.00
C ARG A 19 17.01 -27.93 6.93
N LYS A 20 17.42 -29.09 6.46
CA LYS A 20 18.01 -30.13 7.31
C LYS A 20 19.32 -30.50 6.70
N GLY A 21 20.38 -30.10 7.38
CA GLY A 21 21.73 -30.47 7.02
C GLY A 21 21.90 -31.97 7.00
N ALA A 22 22.01 -32.54 5.82
CA ALA A 22 22.46 -33.90 5.62
C ALA A 22 23.73 -33.83 4.77
N GLY A 23 24.78 -34.52 5.26
CA GLY A 23 26.05 -34.63 4.56
C GLY A 23 25.87 -35.23 3.17
N TRP A 24 26.42 -34.58 2.19
CA TRP A 24 26.37 -34.97 0.78
C TRP A 24 27.37 -36.16 0.56
N GLY A 25 26.81 -37.35 0.65
CA GLY A 25 27.50 -38.58 0.33
C GLY A 25 26.54 -39.54 -0.35
N GLY A 26 26.22 -39.31 -1.60
CA GLY A 26 25.31 -40.14 -2.40
C GLY A 26 24.94 -39.42 -3.68
N GLY A 27 24.62 -40.14 -4.74
CA GLY A 27 24.27 -39.58 -6.04
C GLY A 27 23.16 -38.52 -5.99
N VAL A 28 23.26 -37.50 -6.83
CA VAL A 28 22.32 -36.42 -6.97
C VAL A 28 21.36 -36.74 -8.12
N GLY A 29 20.08 -36.77 -7.86
CA GLY A 29 19.05 -36.95 -8.89
C GLY A 29 18.62 -35.60 -9.47
N LEU A 30 18.48 -35.52 -10.77
CA LEU A 30 17.92 -34.36 -11.49
C LEU A 30 16.48 -34.66 -11.88
N LEU A 31 15.54 -33.83 -11.44
CA LEU A 31 14.14 -33.91 -11.86
C LEU A 31 13.84 -32.79 -12.84
N VAL A 32 13.39 -33.15 -14.05
CA VAL A 32 12.96 -32.20 -15.08
C VAL A 32 11.47 -32.35 -15.30
N GLY A 33 10.70 -31.30 -15.02
CA GLY A 33 9.27 -31.26 -15.27
C GLY A 33 8.91 -30.15 -16.24
N LEU A 34 7.96 -30.40 -17.13
CA LEU A 34 7.41 -29.39 -18.02
C LEU A 34 6.07 -28.92 -17.46
N ALA A 35 5.94 -27.66 -17.17
CA ALA A 35 4.67 -27.01 -16.85
C ALA A 35 4.15 -26.31 -18.10
N ALA A 36 2.96 -26.68 -18.58
CA ALA A 36 2.28 -26.00 -19.67
C ALA A 36 0.96 -25.40 -19.19
N PRO A 37 0.53 -24.24 -19.71
CA PRO A 37 -0.85 -23.79 -19.54
C PRO A 37 -1.83 -24.83 -20.11
N PRO A 38 -3.08 -24.90 -19.63
CA PRO A 38 -3.98 -26.05 -19.80
C PRO A 38 -4.47 -26.35 -21.22
N LEU A 39 -3.83 -25.91 -22.28
CA LEU A 39 -4.39 -26.00 -23.64
C LEU A 39 -3.47 -26.47 -24.76
N LEU A 40 -2.31 -27.09 -24.55
CA LEU A 40 -1.59 -27.69 -25.71
C LEU A 40 -0.68 -28.89 -25.38
N ALA A 41 -1.21 -30.03 -25.67
CA ALA A 41 -0.60 -31.29 -26.16
C ALA A 41 0.80 -31.72 -25.71
N ALA A 42 0.77 -32.65 -24.84
CA ALA A 42 1.84 -33.49 -24.31
C ALA A 42 2.33 -34.60 -25.24
N THR A 43 3.12 -34.36 -26.26
CA THR A 43 3.60 -35.52 -27.02
C THR A 43 5.09 -35.53 -27.45
N VAL A 44 5.89 -34.56 -27.11
CA VAL A 44 7.29 -34.52 -27.62
C VAL A 44 8.39 -34.43 -26.56
N VAL A 45 8.06 -34.45 -25.28
CA VAL A 45 8.98 -33.94 -24.24
C VAL A 45 9.89 -35.02 -23.60
N GLY A 46 9.48 -36.27 -23.58
CA GLY A 46 10.28 -37.32 -22.92
C GLY A 46 11.63 -37.59 -23.61
N ALA A 47 11.70 -37.54 -24.90
CA ALA A 47 12.93 -37.79 -25.64
C ALA A 47 13.88 -36.59 -25.65
N ALA A 48 13.33 -35.37 -25.66
CA ALA A 48 14.11 -34.14 -25.63
C ALA A 48 14.76 -33.88 -24.24
N ALA A 49 14.01 -34.12 -23.16
CA ALA A 49 14.53 -33.95 -21.81
C ALA A 49 15.68 -34.92 -21.52
N GLY A 50 15.57 -36.19 -21.96
CA GLY A 50 16.68 -37.18 -21.82
C GLY A 50 17.94 -36.80 -22.62
N ALA A 51 17.76 -36.23 -23.82
CA ALA A 51 18.86 -35.73 -24.63
C ALA A 51 19.55 -34.50 -24.07
N ILE A 52 18.79 -33.62 -23.43
CA ILE A 52 19.28 -32.42 -22.76
C ILE A 52 20.13 -32.79 -21.56
N VAL A 53 19.66 -33.69 -20.71
CA VAL A 53 20.40 -34.17 -19.54
C VAL A 53 21.71 -34.90 -19.96
N GLY A 54 21.68 -35.70 -21.04
CA GLY A 54 22.86 -36.37 -21.59
C GLY A 54 23.90 -35.39 -22.16
N LYS A 55 23.48 -34.26 -22.73
CA LYS A 55 24.39 -33.18 -23.19
C LYS A 55 24.99 -32.41 -22.02
N PHE A 56 24.20 -32.16 -20.97
CA PHE A 56 24.64 -31.48 -19.74
C PHE A 56 25.79 -32.21 -19.04
N ALA A 57 25.67 -33.52 -18.95
CA ALA A 57 26.73 -34.33 -18.33
C ALA A 57 28.06 -34.28 -19.11
N LYS A 58 28.09 -33.80 -20.35
CA LYS A 58 29.25 -33.79 -21.22
C LYS A 58 29.85 -32.43 -21.58
N GLN A 59 29.18 -31.30 -21.31
CA GLN A 59 29.67 -29.97 -21.71
C GLN A 59 29.59 -28.92 -20.58
N LYS A 60 30.73 -28.24 -20.37
CA LYS A 60 30.83 -26.99 -19.60
C LYS A 60 30.05 -25.91 -20.32
N ALA A 61 29.01 -25.34 -19.70
CA ALA A 61 28.60 -23.97 -19.87
C ALA A 61 27.10 -23.73 -20.13
N VAL A 62 26.67 -22.60 -19.63
CA VAL A 62 25.38 -21.89 -19.81
C VAL A 62 24.96 -21.87 -21.29
N LYS A 63 25.92 -21.71 -22.23
CA LYS A 63 25.63 -21.69 -23.66
C LYS A 63 25.02 -22.98 -24.19
N GLY A 64 25.48 -24.13 -23.71
CA GLY A 64 24.90 -25.42 -24.09
C GLY A 64 23.48 -25.65 -23.52
N PHE A 65 23.15 -24.96 -22.42
CA PHE A 65 21.83 -24.98 -21.80
C PHE A 65 20.83 -24.11 -22.58
N GLU A 66 21.22 -22.89 -22.91
CA GLU A 66 20.42 -21.99 -23.73
C GLU A 66 20.18 -22.56 -25.13
N GLU A 67 21.22 -23.11 -25.78
CA GLU A 67 21.12 -23.75 -27.09
C GLU A 67 20.27 -25.03 -27.04
N GLY A 68 20.48 -25.88 -26.03
CA GLY A 68 19.80 -27.17 -25.92
C GLY A 68 18.33 -27.08 -25.50
N LEU A 69 17.99 -26.12 -24.61
CA LEU A 69 16.60 -25.85 -24.19
C LEU A 69 15.87 -24.94 -25.18
N GLY A 70 16.56 -23.92 -25.70
CA GLY A 70 15.96 -22.91 -26.54
C GLY A 70 15.37 -23.45 -27.83
N GLU A 71 16.02 -24.46 -28.46
CA GLU A 71 15.55 -25.12 -29.69
C GLU A 71 14.33 -26.00 -29.44
N ASN A 72 14.14 -26.52 -28.23
CA ASN A 72 13.09 -27.50 -27.91
C ASN A 72 11.92 -26.94 -27.13
N LEU A 73 12.00 -25.70 -26.62
CA LEU A 73 10.91 -25.03 -25.93
C LEU A 73 10.00 -24.30 -26.93
N LYS A 74 8.72 -24.58 -26.85
CA LYS A 74 7.70 -23.79 -27.59
C LYS A 74 7.41 -22.49 -26.89
N PRO A 75 7.08 -21.39 -27.60
CA PRO A 75 6.60 -20.16 -26.99
C PRO A 75 5.44 -20.41 -26.02
N GLY A 76 5.49 -19.79 -24.85
CA GLY A 76 4.49 -19.95 -23.79
C GLY A 76 4.67 -21.21 -22.93
N THR A 77 5.82 -21.90 -23.00
CA THR A 77 6.12 -23.05 -22.17
C THR A 77 7.30 -22.76 -21.22
N ALA A 78 7.28 -23.37 -20.04
CA ALA A 78 8.35 -23.30 -19.06
C ALA A 78 8.85 -24.68 -18.68
N VAL A 79 10.14 -24.82 -18.42
CA VAL A 79 10.76 -26.03 -17.86
C VAL A 79 11.20 -25.73 -16.44
N ILE A 80 10.78 -26.57 -15.50
CA ILE A 80 11.25 -26.53 -14.12
C ILE A 80 12.35 -27.58 -13.99
N LEU A 81 13.53 -27.12 -13.60
CA LEU A 81 14.69 -27.94 -13.31
C LEU A 81 14.91 -27.96 -11.79
N ALA A 82 14.85 -29.10 -11.16
CA ALA A 82 15.13 -29.23 -9.72
C ALA A 82 16.26 -30.23 -9.50
N ILE A 83 17.25 -29.84 -8.72
CA ILE A 83 18.31 -30.71 -8.25
C ILE A 83 17.98 -31.12 -6.83
N VAL A 84 17.79 -32.42 -6.62
CA VAL A 84 17.42 -32.93 -5.30
C VAL A 84 18.36 -34.11 -4.92
N PRO A 85 18.63 -34.31 -3.62
CA PRO A 85 19.29 -35.52 -3.16
C PRO A 85 18.44 -36.74 -3.56
N GLU A 86 19.08 -37.86 -3.86
CA GLU A 86 18.37 -39.06 -4.31
C GLU A 86 17.33 -39.58 -3.30
N GLY A 87 17.58 -39.34 -2.00
CA GLY A 87 16.61 -39.66 -0.91
C GLY A 87 15.36 -38.82 -0.92
N ASP A 88 15.38 -37.61 -1.53
CA ASP A 88 14.26 -36.67 -1.55
C ASP A 88 13.49 -36.68 -2.89
N ARG A 89 13.86 -37.59 -3.78
CA ARG A 89 13.27 -37.73 -5.12
C ARG A 89 11.74 -37.88 -5.09
N LEU A 90 11.23 -38.75 -4.21
CA LEU A 90 9.79 -39.00 -4.08
C LEU A 90 9.04 -37.75 -3.59
N ALA A 91 9.64 -36.97 -2.66
CA ALA A 91 9.05 -35.75 -2.18
C ALA A 91 8.99 -34.68 -3.29
N ALA A 92 10.06 -34.58 -4.11
CA ALA A 92 10.09 -33.64 -5.25
C ALA A 92 9.10 -34.04 -6.35
N GLU A 93 8.91 -35.34 -6.63
CA GLU A 93 7.90 -35.83 -7.57
C GLU A 93 6.46 -35.54 -7.11
N MET A 94 6.21 -35.49 -5.79
CA MET A 94 4.89 -35.14 -5.23
C MET A 94 4.56 -33.64 -5.31
N VAL A 95 5.57 -32.78 -5.37
CA VAL A 95 5.40 -31.32 -5.49
C VAL A 95 5.06 -30.90 -6.93
N LEU A 96 5.34 -31.75 -7.93
CA LEU A 96 5.05 -31.49 -9.33
C LEU A 96 4.04 -32.50 -9.91
N PRO A 97 2.85 -32.67 -9.31
CA PRO A 97 1.90 -33.72 -9.69
C PRO A 97 1.37 -33.53 -11.12
N ASP A 98 1.17 -32.31 -11.57
CA ASP A 98 0.50 -31.96 -12.82
C ASP A 98 1.45 -31.74 -14.01
N SER A 99 2.71 -32.10 -13.87
CA SER A 99 3.67 -31.97 -14.96
C SER A 99 3.41 -33.04 -16.03
N PRO A 100 3.11 -32.65 -17.28
CA PRO A 100 2.74 -33.61 -18.35
C PRO A 100 3.91 -34.49 -18.81
N ALA A 101 5.14 -34.14 -18.49
CA ALA A 101 6.32 -34.99 -18.73
C ALA A 101 7.37 -34.79 -17.65
N LYS A 102 7.84 -35.89 -17.09
CA LYS A 102 8.91 -35.91 -16.08
C LYS A 102 10.05 -36.80 -16.60
N SER A 103 11.28 -36.32 -16.48
CA SER A 103 12.47 -37.11 -16.75
C SER A 103 13.43 -36.98 -15.57
N VAL A 104 13.99 -38.07 -15.12
CA VAL A 104 14.92 -38.11 -14.00
C VAL A 104 16.26 -38.67 -14.49
N ALA A 105 17.36 -38.00 -14.19
CA ALA A 105 18.68 -38.48 -14.44
C ALA A 105 19.60 -38.25 -13.24
N THR A 106 20.56 -39.10 -13.06
CA THR A 106 21.60 -38.96 -12.02
C THR A 106 22.78 -38.17 -12.59
N ILE A 107 23.20 -37.14 -11.87
CA ILE A 107 24.34 -36.29 -12.24
C ILE A 107 25.54 -36.65 -11.34
N ASP A 108 26.71 -36.84 -11.92
CA ASP A 108 27.93 -37.01 -11.17
C ASP A 108 28.42 -35.69 -10.53
N GLY A 109 29.38 -35.77 -9.60
CA GLY A 109 29.86 -34.60 -8.86
C GLY A 109 30.43 -33.49 -9.75
N LYS A 110 31.03 -33.82 -10.92
CA LYS A 110 31.58 -32.82 -11.85
C LYS A 110 30.54 -32.09 -12.65
N GLY A 111 29.46 -32.80 -13.03
CA GLY A 111 28.29 -32.18 -13.70
C GLY A 111 27.53 -31.23 -12.75
N LYS A 112 27.50 -31.58 -11.46
CA LYS A 112 26.89 -30.75 -10.41
C LYS A 112 27.63 -29.43 -10.23
N ASP A 113 28.93 -29.44 -10.12
CA ASP A 113 29.72 -28.21 -9.89
C ASP A 113 29.58 -27.25 -11.08
N GLY A 114 29.63 -27.78 -12.31
CA GLY A 114 29.41 -26.98 -13.52
C GLY A 114 28.00 -26.38 -13.64
N LEU A 115 26.96 -27.07 -13.12
CA LEU A 115 25.61 -26.56 -13.11
C LEU A 115 25.42 -25.53 -11.99
N GLN A 116 26.01 -25.71 -10.82
CA GLN A 116 26.01 -24.72 -9.75
C GLN A 116 26.72 -23.43 -10.14
N ASP A 117 27.87 -23.53 -10.84
CA ASP A 117 28.58 -22.36 -11.37
C ASP A 117 27.73 -21.61 -12.40
N ALA A 118 27.02 -22.34 -13.28
CA ALA A 118 26.15 -21.77 -14.28
C ALA A 118 24.90 -21.05 -13.66
N LEU A 119 24.32 -21.65 -12.62
CA LEU A 119 23.22 -21.06 -11.87
C LEU A 119 23.67 -19.81 -11.08
N ALA A 120 24.86 -19.84 -10.48
CA ALA A 120 25.44 -18.70 -9.78
C ALA A 120 25.73 -17.53 -10.74
N GLU A 121 26.22 -17.83 -11.96
CA GLU A 121 26.50 -16.83 -13.00
C GLU A 121 25.19 -16.22 -13.56
N ALA A 122 24.14 -17.01 -13.72
CA ALA A 122 22.80 -16.53 -14.10
C ALA A 122 22.16 -15.71 -12.99
N GLY A 123 22.28 -16.12 -11.72
CA GLY A 123 21.76 -15.40 -10.55
C GLY A 123 22.45 -14.06 -10.29
N GLY A 124 23.75 -13.94 -10.59
CA GLY A 124 24.51 -12.70 -10.42
C GLY A 124 24.06 -11.52 -11.31
N LYS A 125 23.22 -11.77 -12.33
CA LYS A 125 22.62 -10.75 -13.19
C LYS A 125 21.21 -10.38 -12.82
N PHE A 126 20.65 -10.99 -11.78
CA PHE A 126 19.27 -10.71 -11.34
C PHE A 126 19.19 -9.30 -10.76
N LYS A 127 18.56 -8.39 -11.50
CA LYS A 127 18.05 -7.15 -10.95
C LYS A 127 16.60 -7.39 -10.55
N PRO A 128 16.26 -7.23 -9.26
CA PRO A 128 14.88 -7.41 -8.84
C PRO A 128 13.96 -6.51 -9.66
N ASP A 129 12.96 -7.10 -10.27
CA ASP A 129 11.93 -6.34 -10.98
C ASP A 129 11.06 -5.62 -9.95
N ARG A 130 11.35 -4.33 -9.75
CA ARG A 130 10.60 -3.48 -8.83
C ARG A 130 9.22 -3.10 -9.34
N THR A 131 8.84 -3.53 -10.54
CA THR A 131 7.48 -3.39 -11.05
C THR A 131 6.55 -4.47 -10.50
N ILE A 132 7.11 -5.51 -9.86
CA ILE A 132 6.37 -6.61 -9.24
C ILE A 132 6.41 -6.45 -7.72
N LEU A 133 5.23 -6.45 -7.08
CA LEU A 133 5.11 -6.45 -5.62
C LEU A 133 4.57 -7.80 -5.12
N PRO A 134 5.08 -8.31 -4.01
CA PRO A 134 6.17 -7.77 -3.19
C PRO A 134 7.52 -7.80 -3.94
N ILE A 135 8.42 -6.87 -3.56
CA ILE A 135 9.79 -6.86 -4.13
C ILE A 135 10.46 -8.19 -3.75
N PRO A 136 11.05 -8.91 -4.72
CA PRO A 136 11.72 -10.17 -4.43
C PRO A 136 12.88 -10.00 -3.43
N ASP A 137 13.11 -11.00 -2.61
CA ASP A 137 14.24 -11.01 -1.69
C ASP A 137 15.56 -10.83 -2.44
N ARG A 138 16.51 -10.17 -1.80
CA ARG A 138 17.85 -9.98 -2.36
C ARG A 138 18.58 -11.30 -2.42
N THR A 139 19.31 -11.54 -3.50
CA THR A 139 20.23 -12.67 -3.59
C THR A 139 21.41 -12.41 -2.65
N TYR A 140 21.78 -13.42 -1.84
CA TYR A 140 22.96 -13.35 -0.98
C TYR A 140 24.23 -13.26 -1.84
N GLY A 141 24.98 -12.19 -1.71
CA GLY A 141 26.19 -11.90 -2.46
C GLY A 141 27.47 -12.36 -1.77
N GLY A 142 27.41 -12.98 -0.57
CA GLY A 142 28.53 -13.48 0.18
C GLY A 142 28.93 -14.93 -0.23
N ALA A 143 29.92 -15.48 0.44
CA ALA A 143 30.32 -16.86 0.26
C ALA A 143 30.03 -17.70 1.51
N LEU A 144 29.34 -18.82 1.34
CA LEU A 144 29.00 -19.75 2.43
C LEU A 144 30.00 -20.92 2.44
N GLY A 145 30.94 -20.90 3.39
CA GLY A 145 31.85 -22.01 3.68
C GLY A 145 31.27 -22.98 4.73
N ARG A 146 31.96 -24.10 4.96
CA ARG A 146 31.56 -25.07 6.00
C ARG A 146 31.71 -24.55 7.44
N THR A 147 32.40 -23.44 7.63
CA THR A 147 32.59 -22.77 8.93
C THR A 147 32.49 -21.27 8.76
N ILE A 148 32.18 -20.55 9.83
CA ILE A 148 32.14 -19.09 9.83
C ILE A 148 33.47 -18.49 9.33
N GLY A 149 34.62 -19.01 9.78
CA GLY A 149 35.92 -18.52 9.36
C GLY A 149 36.30 -18.79 7.88
N LYS A 150 35.52 -19.60 7.16
CA LYS A 150 35.62 -19.84 5.71
C LYS A 150 34.49 -19.22 4.90
N SER A 151 33.64 -18.43 5.56
CA SER A 151 32.52 -17.73 4.96
C SER A 151 32.84 -16.24 4.83
N ALA A 152 32.39 -15.61 3.77
CA ALA A 152 32.44 -14.16 3.61
C ALA A 152 31.01 -13.61 3.79
N PRO A 153 30.72 -12.76 4.81
CA PRO A 153 29.41 -12.24 5.04
C PRO A 153 29.03 -11.18 3.99
N ASP A 154 27.77 -11.17 3.62
CA ASP A 154 27.18 -10.07 2.86
C ASP A 154 26.33 -9.21 3.80
N TRP A 155 26.92 -8.14 4.29
CA TRP A 155 26.20 -7.20 5.18
C TRP A 155 25.09 -6.45 4.45
N SER A 156 25.19 -6.29 3.12
CA SER A 156 24.14 -5.65 2.33
C SER A 156 22.85 -6.47 2.27
N PHE A 157 22.97 -7.80 2.42
CA PHE A 157 21.81 -8.70 2.48
C PHE A 157 20.91 -8.43 3.67
N MET A 158 21.47 -8.02 4.81
CA MET A 158 20.71 -7.64 6.01
C MET A 158 20.24 -6.19 5.99
N ALA A 159 20.81 -5.35 5.14
CA ALA A 159 20.40 -3.98 5.02
C ALA A 159 18.99 -3.90 4.41
N GLY A 160 18.02 -3.37 5.15
CA GLY A 160 16.72 -3.03 4.63
C GLY A 160 16.79 -2.02 3.48
N ALA A 161 15.66 -1.72 2.87
CA ALA A 161 15.58 -0.64 1.89
C ALA A 161 16.12 0.66 2.50
N GLN A 162 17.01 1.34 1.77
CA GLN A 162 17.56 2.61 2.20
C GLN A 162 16.88 3.74 1.45
N PRO A 163 16.49 4.82 2.13
CA PRO A 163 15.94 5.99 1.47
C PRO A 163 17.03 6.68 0.64
N PRO A 164 16.67 7.45 -0.39
CA PRO A 164 17.60 8.34 -1.06
C PRO A 164 18.26 9.31 -0.07
N GLU A 165 19.50 9.70 -0.34
CA GLU A 165 20.18 10.74 0.45
C GLU A 165 19.37 12.05 0.42
N GLY A 166 19.17 12.66 1.59
CA GLY A 166 18.38 13.88 1.72
C GLY A 166 16.87 13.68 1.57
N ALA A 167 16.37 12.45 1.63
CA ALA A 167 14.94 12.16 1.56
C ALA A 167 14.16 12.96 2.65
N PRO A 168 13.15 13.77 2.28
CA PRO A 168 12.42 14.61 3.22
C PRO A 168 11.44 13.79 4.05
N ASN A 169 11.12 14.27 5.24
CA ASN A 169 9.94 13.85 5.97
C ASN A 169 8.67 14.33 5.25
N VAL A 170 7.61 13.55 5.30
CA VAL A 170 6.33 13.89 4.65
C VAL A 170 5.20 13.80 5.66
N LEU A 171 4.54 14.93 5.92
CA LEU A 171 3.30 15.02 6.66
C LEU A 171 2.16 15.31 5.66
N LEU A 172 1.21 14.38 5.54
CA LEU A 172 0.00 14.55 4.75
C LEU A 172 -1.20 14.72 5.69
N VAL A 173 -1.72 15.94 5.79
CA VAL A 173 -2.93 16.25 6.56
C VAL A 173 -4.14 16.24 5.63
N LEU A 174 -5.15 15.45 5.97
CA LEU A 174 -6.40 15.36 5.23
C LEU A 174 -7.58 15.67 6.15
N ILE A 175 -8.26 16.78 5.90
CA ILE A 175 -9.47 17.18 6.64
C ILE A 175 -10.67 16.64 5.88
N ASP A 176 -11.60 16.01 6.60
CA ASP A 176 -12.76 15.35 6.03
C ASP A 176 -13.96 16.30 5.95
N ASP A 177 -14.64 16.30 4.81
CA ASP A 177 -15.82 17.15 4.51
C ASP A 177 -15.58 18.67 4.70
N ALA A 178 -14.33 19.14 4.67
CA ALA A 178 -14.03 20.56 4.66
C ALA A 178 -14.00 21.11 3.23
N GLY A 179 -14.88 22.03 2.95
CA GLY A 179 -14.99 22.68 1.64
C GLY A 179 -13.95 23.78 1.45
N PHE A 180 -13.68 24.11 0.19
CA PHE A 180 -12.75 25.17 -0.20
C PHE A 180 -13.03 26.55 0.42
N GLY A 181 -14.28 26.85 0.69
CA GLY A 181 -14.71 28.11 1.31
C GLY A 181 -14.78 28.06 2.85
N ASN A 182 -14.35 27.01 3.53
CA ASN A 182 -14.41 26.92 4.98
C ASN A 182 -13.25 27.62 5.69
N PRO A 183 -11.96 27.33 5.38
CA PRO A 183 -10.82 27.93 6.06
C PRO A 183 -10.58 29.39 5.60
N GLU A 184 -10.15 30.23 6.55
CA GLU A 184 -9.83 31.65 6.26
C GLU A 184 -8.70 31.80 5.23
N THR A 185 -7.76 30.86 5.16
CA THR A 185 -6.72 30.76 4.15
C THR A 185 -7.26 30.86 2.71
N PHE A 186 -8.47 30.40 2.47
CA PHE A 186 -9.21 30.49 1.20
C PHE A 186 -10.46 31.40 1.25
N GLY A 187 -10.49 32.32 2.20
CA GLY A 187 -11.57 33.31 2.32
C GLY A 187 -12.78 32.85 3.15
N GLY A 188 -12.74 31.69 3.78
CA GLY A 188 -13.77 31.24 4.71
C GLY A 188 -13.81 32.05 6.01
N ALA A 189 -14.70 31.66 6.93
CA ALA A 189 -14.83 32.32 8.24
C ALA A 189 -14.15 31.53 9.38
N ILE A 190 -13.63 30.34 9.08
CA ILE A 190 -13.02 29.48 10.08
C ILE A 190 -11.53 29.85 10.19
N SER A 191 -11.12 30.21 11.39
CA SER A 191 -9.72 30.54 11.67
C SER A 191 -8.83 29.30 11.60
N THR A 192 -7.84 29.35 10.73
CA THR A 192 -6.94 28.23 10.45
C THR A 192 -5.46 28.68 10.49
N PRO A 193 -4.95 29.13 11.65
CA PRO A 193 -3.63 29.77 11.75
C PRO A 193 -2.48 28.84 11.35
N THR A 194 -2.62 27.52 11.52
CA THR A 194 -1.62 26.55 11.05
C THR A 194 -1.59 26.47 9.53
N MET A 195 -2.74 26.52 8.86
CA MET A 195 -2.79 26.52 7.39
C MET A 195 -2.20 27.82 6.83
N GLU A 196 -2.43 28.96 7.49
CA GLU A 196 -1.81 30.23 7.10
C GLU A 196 -0.27 30.17 7.19
N ARG A 197 0.26 29.62 8.30
CA ARG A 197 1.72 29.40 8.40
C ARG A 197 2.28 28.51 7.30
N VAL A 198 1.56 27.43 6.93
CA VAL A 198 1.97 26.56 5.83
C VAL A 198 1.92 27.31 4.50
N GLN A 199 0.89 28.13 4.28
CA GLN A 199 0.77 28.98 3.11
C GLN A 199 1.95 29.96 2.99
N GLU A 200 2.34 30.62 4.09
CA GLU A 200 3.48 31.54 4.13
C GLU A 200 4.83 30.86 3.80
N MET A 201 4.98 29.60 4.17
CA MET A 201 6.22 28.82 3.97
C MET A 201 6.26 28.05 2.65
N GLY A 202 5.14 27.95 1.95
CA GLY A 202 5.00 27.01 0.83
C GLY A 202 4.21 27.56 -0.34
N GLN A 203 3.44 26.71 -0.95
CA GLN A 203 2.61 27.01 -2.12
C GLN A 203 1.14 26.70 -1.83
N THR A 204 0.27 27.53 -2.35
CA THR A 204 -1.19 27.36 -2.26
C THR A 204 -1.74 27.02 -3.65
N PHE A 205 -2.57 25.97 -3.72
CA PHE A 205 -3.20 25.53 -4.95
C PHE A 205 -4.71 25.83 -4.89
N ASN A 206 -5.19 26.68 -5.79
CA ASN A 206 -6.61 27.03 -5.93
C ASN A 206 -7.35 26.21 -6.99
N HIS A 207 -6.63 25.37 -7.75
CA HIS A 207 -7.18 24.43 -8.73
C HIS A 207 -6.91 22.98 -8.31
N PHE A 208 -7.22 22.65 -7.06
CA PHE A 208 -7.09 21.30 -6.52
C PHE A 208 -8.48 20.64 -6.45
N HIS A 209 -8.72 19.66 -7.31
CA HIS A 209 -9.99 18.97 -7.41
C HIS A 209 -9.92 17.58 -6.78
N VAL A 210 -10.92 17.24 -6.01
CA VAL A 210 -11.13 15.93 -5.40
C VAL A 210 -12.40 15.30 -5.96
N THR A 211 -12.65 14.03 -5.64
CA THR A 211 -13.97 13.45 -5.89
C THR A 211 -14.96 13.98 -4.84
N ALA A 212 -16.26 13.88 -5.13
CA ALA A 212 -17.29 14.38 -4.22
C ALA A 212 -17.51 13.50 -2.97
N VAL A 213 -16.76 12.41 -2.79
CA VAL A 213 -16.98 11.39 -1.75
C VAL A 213 -15.66 10.91 -1.18
N CYS A 214 -15.63 10.60 0.12
CA CYS A 214 -14.43 10.29 0.90
C CYS A 214 -13.63 9.06 0.42
N SER A 215 -14.23 7.87 0.31
CA SER A 215 -13.48 6.66 -0.14
C SER A 215 -12.87 6.83 -1.53
N PRO A 216 -13.59 7.32 -2.56
CA PRO A 216 -13.01 7.61 -3.87
C PRO A 216 -11.85 8.61 -3.82
N THR A 217 -11.98 9.69 -3.05
CA THR A 217 -10.93 10.70 -2.87
C THR A 217 -9.68 10.09 -2.24
N ARG A 218 -9.85 9.33 -1.15
CA ARG A 218 -8.74 8.66 -0.44
C ARG A 218 -8.05 7.64 -1.33
N ALA A 219 -8.82 6.85 -2.07
CA ALA A 219 -8.27 5.89 -3.03
C ALA A 219 -7.46 6.59 -4.13
N ALA A 220 -7.98 7.66 -4.72
CA ALA A 220 -7.27 8.43 -5.76
C ALA A 220 -6.00 9.10 -5.19
N LEU A 221 -6.10 9.74 -4.03
CA LEU A 221 -4.98 10.41 -3.36
C LEU A 221 -3.84 9.43 -3.05
N LEU A 222 -4.15 8.30 -2.42
CA LEU A 222 -3.14 7.34 -1.99
C LEU A 222 -2.55 6.51 -3.13
N THR A 223 -3.27 6.31 -4.24
CA THR A 223 -2.78 5.48 -5.34
C THR A 223 -2.27 6.27 -6.55
N GLY A 224 -2.54 7.58 -6.61
CA GLY A 224 -2.25 8.41 -7.78
C GLY A 224 -3.05 7.99 -9.03
N ARG A 225 -4.14 7.25 -8.87
CA ARG A 225 -4.97 6.72 -9.97
C ARG A 225 -6.40 7.19 -9.85
N ASN A 226 -7.08 7.28 -10.98
CA ASN A 226 -8.52 7.49 -10.97
C ASN A 226 -9.22 6.42 -10.11
N HIS A 227 -10.13 6.84 -9.25
CA HIS A 227 -10.77 5.99 -8.25
C HIS A 227 -11.54 4.79 -8.84
N HIS A 228 -12.15 4.93 -10.03
CA HIS A 228 -12.76 3.79 -10.74
C HIS A 228 -11.72 2.76 -11.20
N ARG A 229 -10.51 3.20 -11.59
CA ARG A 229 -9.42 2.29 -11.98
C ARG A 229 -8.93 1.41 -10.83
N VAL A 230 -9.15 1.85 -9.61
CA VAL A 230 -8.82 1.10 -8.39
C VAL A 230 -10.06 0.57 -7.66
N GLY A 231 -11.16 0.42 -8.38
CA GLY A 231 -12.37 -0.22 -7.87
C GLY A 231 -13.22 0.62 -6.92
N MET A 232 -12.87 1.89 -6.69
CA MET A 232 -13.49 2.73 -5.66
C MET A 232 -14.41 3.80 -6.25
N GLY A 233 -15.36 3.41 -7.11
CA GLY A 233 -16.34 4.32 -7.73
C GLY A 233 -17.40 4.90 -6.77
N GLY A 234 -17.34 4.64 -5.48
CA GLY A 234 -18.17 5.20 -4.41
C GLY A 234 -17.67 4.75 -3.03
N VAL A 235 -18.43 4.95 -1.97
CA VAL A 235 -18.04 4.59 -0.59
C VAL A 235 -17.86 3.10 -0.40
N CYS A 236 -16.90 2.70 0.42
CA CYS A 236 -16.48 1.30 0.54
C CYS A 236 -17.50 0.39 1.25
N GLU A 237 -18.51 0.95 1.91
CA GLU A 237 -19.56 0.19 2.58
C GLU A 237 -20.53 -0.54 1.61
N PHE A 238 -20.67 -0.03 0.40
CA PHE A 238 -21.64 -0.55 -0.59
C PHE A 238 -20.95 -1.15 -1.81
N PRO A 239 -20.32 -2.34 -1.68
CA PRO A 239 -19.64 -3.00 -2.78
C PRO A 239 -20.63 -3.41 -3.88
N GLY A 240 -20.18 -3.30 -5.14
CA GLY A 240 -20.92 -3.73 -6.32
C GLY A 240 -20.12 -4.73 -7.16
N PRO A 241 -20.79 -5.55 -7.98
CA PRO A 241 -20.15 -6.62 -8.74
C PRO A 241 -19.50 -6.14 -10.06
N TYR A 242 -19.11 -4.87 -10.14
CA TYR A 242 -18.51 -4.29 -11.33
C TYR A 242 -17.06 -3.85 -11.08
N PRO A 243 -16.12 -3.94 -12.03
CA PRO A 243 -14.70 -3.65 -11.84
C PRO A 243 -14.41 -2.27 -11.21
N GLY A 244 -15.11 -1.21 -11.65
CA GLY A 244 -14.96 0.14 -11.08
C GLY A 244 -15.66 0.34 -9.73
N TYR A 245 -16.41 -0.64 -9.22
CA TYR A 245 -17.29 -0.52 -8.07
C TYR A 245 -17.16 -1.67 -7.06
N THR A 246 -16.04 -2.38 -7.08
CA THR A 246 -15.78 -3.47 -6.13
C THR A 246 -15.62 -2.99 -4.69
N ARG A 247 -15.36 -1.68 -4.50
CA ARG A 247 -15.13 -1.03 -3.20
C ARG A 247 -13.94 -1.59 -2.43
N GLN A 248 -13.00 -2.19 -3.16
CA GLN A 248 -11.75 -2.71 -2.64
C GLN A 248 -10.62 -2.31 -3.58
N LEU A 249 -9.54 -1.82 -3.00
CA LEU A 249 -8.32 -1.59 -3.76
C LEU A 249 -7.79 -2.93 -4.28
N PRO A 250 -7.45 -3.04 -5.58
CA PRO A 250 -6.86 -4.25 -6.11
C PRO A 250 -5.42 -4.42 -5.62
N GLN A 251 -5.00 -5.65 -5.36
CA GLN A 251 -3.63 -5.95 -4.91
C GLN A 251 -2.55 -5.57 -5.95
N SER A 252 -2.96 -5.28 -7.17
CA SER A 252 -2.08 -4.77 -8.24
C SER A 252 -1.78 -3.27 -8.16
N CYS A 253 -2.32 -2.54 -7.18
CA CYS A 253 -1.96 -1.14 -6.95
C CYS A 253 -1.04 -1.01 -5.74
N ALA A 254 -0.09 -0.09 -5.82
CA ALA A 254 0.77 0.28 -4.71
C ALA A 254 0.40 1.69 -4.24
N PRO A 255 -0.21 1.85 -3.07
CA PRO A 255 -0.44 3.16 -2.49
C PRO A 255 0.87 3.83 -2.03
N VAL A 256 0.85 5.14 -1.90
CA VAL A 256 2.00 5.96 -1.48
C VAL A 256 2.71 5.40 -0.24
N PRO A 257 2.01 5.02 0.87
CA PRO A 257 2.71 4.47 2.03
C PRO A 257 3.48 3.19 1.68
N ARG A 258 2.94 2.29 0.85
CA ARG A 258 3.66 1.10 0.40
C ARG A 258 4.91 1.47 -0.41
N VAL A 259 4.79 2.40 -1.35
CA VAL A 259 5.94 2.85 -2.16
C VAL A 259 7.03 3.45 -1.26
N LEU A 260 6.66 4.27 -0.29
CA LEU A 260 7.61 4.90 0.63
C LEU A 260 8.24 3.88 1.58
N GLN A 261 7.46 2.97 2.15
CA GLN A 261 7.95 1.88 2.99
C GLN A 261 9.01 1.03 2.28
N GLU A 262 8.74 0.62 1.05
CA GLU A 262 9.66 -0.16 0.21
C GLU A 262 10.90 0.64 -0.23
N ASN A 263 10.88 1.95 -0.04
CA ASN A 263 12.02 2.83 -0.26
C ASN A 263 12.64 3.37 1.05
N GLY A 264 12.43 2.70 2.17
CA GLY A 264 13.14 2.92 3.42
C GLY A 264 12.53 3.98 4.36
N TYR A 265 11.34 4.47 4.08
CA TYR A 265 10.60 5.30 5.02
C TYR A 265 9.98 4.48 6.15
N VAL A 266 9.80 5.10 7.31
CA VAL A 266 8.86 4.62 8.32
C VAL A 266 7.52 5.28 8.08
N THR A 267 6.43 4.51 8.11
CA THR A 267 5.12 4.98 7.66
C THR A 267 4.08 4.84 8.77
N GLY A 268 3.42 5.93 9.12
CA GLY A 268 2.35 5.96 10.12
C GLY A 268 1.04 6.49 9.55
N GLY A 269 -0.06 5.83 9.85
CA GLY A 269 -1.40 6.27 9.51
C GLY A 269 -2.21 6.59 10.77
N PHE A 270 -2.82 7.78 10.82
CA PHE A 270 -3.57 8.24 11.98
C PHE A 270 -4.92 8.80 11.56
N GLY A 271 -6.01 8.29 12.18
CA GLY A 271 -7.37 8.76 11.95
C GLY A 271 -8.19 7.91 10.98
N LYS A 272 -8.97 8.53 10.12
CA LYS A 272 -9.91 7.88 9.20
C LYS A 272 -9.20 7.18 8.06
N TRP A 273 -9.46 5.88 7.91
CA TRP A 273 -8.99 5.08 6.78
C TRP A 273 -9.99 5.07 5.61
N HIS A 274 -11.17 4.55 5.84
CA HIS A 274 -12.31 4.47 4.91
C HIS A 274 -12.02 3.83 3.54
N LEU A 275 -11.15 2.81 3.52
CA LEU A 275 -10.85 1.99 2.32
C LEU A 275 -10.98 0.48 2.62
N THR A 276 -11.50 0.13 3.78
CA THR A 276 -11.85 -1.25 4.15
C THR A 276 -13.34 -1.46 3.91
N PRO A 277 -13.77 -2.50 3.17
CA PRO A 277 -15.20 -2.78 3.00
C PRO A 277 -15.84 -3.21 4.32
N GLY A 278 -17.12 -2.86 4.53
CA GLY A 278 -17.80 -3.04 5.82
C GLY A 278 -17.80 -4.48 6.38
N HIS A 279 -17.83 -5.49 5.50
CA HIS A 279 -17.75 -6.90 5.91
C HIS A 279 -16.39 -7.33 6.49
N ALA A 280 -15.36 -6.48 6.37
CA ALA A 280 -14.00 -6.72 6.83
C ALA A 280 -13.60 -5.85 8.04
N PHE A 281 -14.52 -5.17 8.70
CA PHE A 281 -14.24 -4.36 9.91
C PHE A 281 -14.02 -5.20 11.16
N GLY A 282 -14.47 -6.46 11.16
CA GLY A 282 -14.46 -7.30 12.34
C GLY A 282 -13.06 -7.69 12.80
N PRO A 283 -12.89 -7.96 14.12
CA PRO A 283 -11.59 -8.30 14.71
C PRO A 283 -11.00 -9.64 14.23
N ALA A 284 -11.80 -10.46 13.56
CA ALA A 284 -11.36 -11.71 12.94
C ALA A 284 -10.85 -11.52 11.50
N GLY A 285 -10.90 -10.31 10.95
CA GLY A 285 -10.55 -10.02 9.57
C GLY A 285 -11.62 -10.40 8.54
N PRO A 286 -11.27 -10.52 7.26
CA PRO A 286 -9.92 -10.55 6.69
C PRO A 286 -9.22 -9.17 6.72
N PHE A 287 -7.96 -9.16 7.13
CA PHE A 287 -7.19 -7.91 7.32
C PHE A 287 -6.59 -7.34 6.03
N LYS A 288 -6.72 -8.02 4.88
CA LYS A 288 -6.07 -7.64 3.61
C LYS A 288 -6.42 -6.22 3.08
N ALA A 289 -7.50 -5.62 3.58
CA ALA A 289 -7.90 -4.25 3.23
C ALA A 289 -7.61 -3.24 4.36
N TRP A 290 -6.97 -3.68 5.45
CA TRP A 290 -6.60 -2.83 6.56
C TRP A 290 -5.31 -2.05 6.27
N PRO A 291 -5.05 -0.94 6.97
CA PRO A 291 -3.96 -0.01 6.65
C PRO A 291 -2.57 -0.64 6.55
N LEU A 292 -2.20 -1.56 7.45
CA LEU A 292 -0.88 -2.19 7.44
C LEU A 292 -0.61 -2.98 6.16
N GLN A 293 -1.66 -3.58 5.56
CA GLN A 293 -1.51 -4.31 4.30
C GLN A 293 -1.25 -3.40 3.10
N TRP A 294 -1.46 -2.10 3.27
CA TRP A 294 -1.25 -1.09 2.26
C TRP A 294 0.02 -0.25 2.47
N GLY A 295 0.87 -0.71 3.41
CA GLY A 295 2.22 -0.17 3.59
C GLY A 295 2.38 0.81 4.74
N PHE A 296 1.47 0.82 5.70
CA PHE A 296 1.72 1.47 6.98
C PHE A 296 2.43 0.52 7.94
N ASP A 297 3.46 0.99 8.62
CA ASP A 297 4.14 0.26 9.70
C ASP A 297 3.35 0.35 11.00
N HIS A 298 2.58 1.45 11.17
CA HIS A 298 1.71 1.68 12.32
C HIS A 298 0.43 2.39 11.89
N PHE A 299 -0.66 2.05 12.55
CA PHE A 299 -1.97 2.68 12.36
C PHE A 299 -2.69 2.87 13.69
N TRP A 300 -3.22 4.07 13.90
CA TRP A 300 -4.12 4.40 15.01
C TRP A 300 -5.29 5.21 14.49
N GLY A 301 -6.50 4.65 14.50
CA GLY A 301 -7.65 5.34 13.92
C GLY A 301 -8.88 4.48 13.81
N PHE A 302 -9.71 4.75 12.81
CA PHE A 302 -10.92 3.98 12.55
C PHE A 302 -11.05 3.63 11.07
N LEU A 303 -11.72 2.48 10.80
CA LEU A 303 -11.82 1.93 9.44
C LEU A 303 -13.03 2.44 8.67
N SER A 304 -14.08 2.85 9.37
CA SER A 304 -15.38 3.27 8.85
C SER A 304 -15.37 4.66 8.19
N GLY A 305 -16.49 5.02 7.57
CA GLY A 305 -16.69 6.35 6.98
C GLY A 305 -16.89 7.46 8.00
N ALA A 306 -17.38 7.14 9.19
CA ALA A 306 -17.60 8.08 10.29
C ALA A 306 -17.36 7.38 11.62
N ALA A 307 -17.05 8.16 12.65
CA ALA A 307 -16.93 7.68 14.03
C ALA A 307 -17.38 8.76 15.02
N GLY A 308 -17.95 8.35 16.13
CA GLY A 308 -18.16 9.25 17.28
C GLY A 308 -16.80 9.76 17.77
N GLN A 309 -16.75 11.02 18.20
CA GLN A 309 -15.48 11.59 18.67
C GLN A 309 -15.21 11.24 20.13
N TYR A 310 -16.24 10.82 20.88
CA TYR A 310 -16.13 10.41 22.29
C TYR A 310 -16.11 8.91 22.48
N ASP A 311 -16.61 8.14 21.49
CA ASP A 311 -16.78 6.69 21.57
C ASP A 311 -16.44 5.96 20.25
N PRO A 312 -15.30 6.26 19.61
CA PRO A 312 -14.94 5.62 18.34
C PRO A 312 -14.60 4.14 18.53
N ILE A 313 -14.81 3.34 17.49
CA ILE A 313 -14.20 2.01 17.41
C ILE A 313 -12.78 2.18 16.91
N ILE A 314 -11.83 2.18 17.84
CA ILE A 314 -10.41 2.40 17.50
C ILE A 314 -9.80 1.12 16.98
N THR A 315 -9.07 1.25 15.90
CA THR A 315 -8.18 0.23 15.36
C THR A 315 -6.74 0.64 15.58
N MET A 316 -5.99 -0.20 16.28
CA MET A 316 -4.54 -0.11 16.39
C MET A 316 -3.93 -1.25 15.57
N ASP A 317 -3.23 -0.89 14.51
CA ASP A 317 -2.63 -1.84 13.58
C ASP A 317 -3.66 -2.82 12.98
N ASN A 318 -3.65 -4.08 13.37
CA ASN A 318 -4.63 -5.10 12.97
C ASN A 318 -5.55 -5.54 14.14
N THR A 319 -5.74 -4.67 15.14
CA THR A 319 -6.52 -5.01 16.35
C THR A 319 -7.48 -3.88 16.68
N ASN A 320 -8.76 -4.23 16.91
CA ASN A 320 -9.68 -3.27 17.49
C ASN A 320 -9.42 -3.17 19.01
N VAL A 321 -9.25 -1.95 19.48
CA VAL A 321 -9.00 -1.67 20.89
C VAL A 321 -10.16 -0.88 21.49
N GLY A 322 -10.33 -0.97 22.79
CA GLY A 322 -11.29 -0.14 23.51
C GLY A 322 -10.89 1.34 23.49
N VAL A 323 -11.88 2.19 23.72
CA VAL A 323 -11.62 3.61 23.95
C VAL A 323 -10.76 3.77 25.21
N PRO A 324 -9.61 4.46 25.14
CA PRO A 324 -8.82 4.73 26.34
C PRO A 324 -9.62 5.51 27.38
N GLU A 325 -9.26 5.36 28.63
CA GLU A 325 -9.82 6.22 29.67
C GLU A 325 -9.35 7.67 29.44
N GLY A 326 -10.28 8.61 29.57
CA GLY A 326 -9.97 10.02 29.49
C GLY A 326 -8.97 10.42 30.59
N LYS A 327 -8.12 11.41 30.31
CA LYS A 327 -7.12 11.86 31.26
C LYS A 327 -7.79 12.52 32.46
N ASP A 328 -7.35 12.15 33.66
CA ASP A 328 -7.80 12.73 34.95
C ASP A 328 -9.32 12.62 35.20
N GLY A 329 -10.00 11.64 34.54
CA GLY A 329 -11.45 11.43 34.64
C GLY A 329 -12.29 12.29 33.71
N GLU A 330 -11.66 13.00 32.80
CA GLU A 330 -12.33 13.71 31.70
C GLU A 330 -12.91 12.73 30.67
N LEU A 331 -13.86 13.19 29.90
CA LEU A 331 -14.39 12.41 28.79
C LEU A 331 -13.30 12.23 27.72
N TYR A 332 -13.14 10.99 27.23
CA TYR A 332 -12.25 10.74 26.09
C TYR A 332 -12.67 11.57 24.87
N TYR A 333 -11.67 12.19 24.21
CA TYR A 333 -11.90 12.92 22.97
C TYR A 333 -10.87 12.50 21.91
N PHE A 334 -11.38 11.90 20.84
CA PHE A 334 -10.56 11.26 19.80
C PHE A 334 -9.61 12.22 19.07
N PRO A 335 -9.98 13.45 18.70
CA PRO A 335 -9.07 14.38 18.03
C PRO A 335 -7.81 14.70 18.84
N ASP A 336 -7.95 14.86 20.17
CA ASP A 336 -6.82 15.09 21.07
C ASP A 336 -5.93 13.86 21.18
N ASP A 337 -6.54 12.69 21.36
CA ASP A 337 -5.82 11.43 21.42
C ASP A 337 -5.09 11.15 20.10
N LEU A 338 -5.75 11.37 18.95
CA LEU A 338 -5.15 11.24 17.63
C LEU A 338 -3.88 12.09 17.49
N SER A 339 -3.94 13.34 17.92
CA SER A 339 -2.81 14.26 17.90
C SER A 339 -1.67 13.76 18.79
N ASN A 340 -2.00 13.38 20.03
CA ASN A 340 -1.04 12.87 20.99
C ASN A 340 -0.36 11.58 20.50
N LYS A 341 -1.13 10.63 19.97
CA LYS A 341 -0.62 9.36 19.42
C LYS A 341 0.30 9.59 18.23
N SER A 342 -0.03 10.52 17.34
CA SER A 342 0.83 10.85 16.20
C SER A 342 2.16 11.47 16.65
N ILE A 343 2.15 12.33 17.66
CA ILE A 343 3.35 12.95 18.26
C ILE A 343 4.19 11.88 18.99
N GLU A 344 3.57 11.04 19.81
CA GLU A 344 4.24 9.92 20.48
C GLU A 344 4.96 9.03 19.47
N TRP A 345 4.29 8.67 18.36
CA TRP A 345 4.88 7.87 17.30
C TRP A 345 6.08 8.56 16.64
N LEU A 346 5.97 9.85 16.33
CA LEU A 346 7.11 10.62 15.77
C LEU A 346 8.30 10.67 16.74
N HIS A 347 8.05 10.81 18.04
CA HIS A 347 9.12 10.73 19.04
C HIS A 347 9.78 9.35 19.06
N ALA A 348 9.00 8.28 18.99
CA ALA A 348 9.51 6.91 18.95
C ALA A 348 10.36 6.65 17.68
N VAL A 349 9.89 7.09 16.51
CA VAL A 349 10.65 6.97 15.25
C VAL A 349 11.99 7.70 15.36
N ARG A 350 12.00 8.93 15.85
CA ARG A 350 13.23 9.71 16.01
C ARG A 350 14.19 9.17 17.08
N ALA A 351 13.65 8.57 18.13
CA ALA A 351 14.46 7.92 19.15
C ALA A 351 15.15 6.65 18.63
N GLN A 352 14.50 5.92 17.71
CA GLN A 352 15.06 4.73 17.08
C GLN A 352 16.13 5.09 16.04
N ASP A 353 15.84 6.04 15.14
CA ASP A 353 16.77 6.54 14.14
C ASP A 353 16.41 7.99 13.76
N ALA A 354 17.22 8.94 14.25
CA ALA A 354 16.98 10.37 14.04
C ALA A 354 17.07 10.81 12.55
N HIS A 355 17.72 10.01 11.71
CA HIS A 355 17.95 10.32 10.29
C HIS A 355 17.00 9.59 9.35
N LYS A 356 16.26 8.62 9.85
CA LYS A 356 15.33 7.86 9.03
C LYS A 356 14.12 8.72 8.63
N PRO A 357 13.83 8.90 7.33
CA PRO A 357 12.68 9.68 6.91
C PRO A 357 11.39 8.95 7.25
N TRP A 358 10.36 9.73 7.52
CA TRP A 358 9.04 9.22 7.85
C TRP A 358 7.96 9.82 6.94
N PHE A 359 6.91 9.04 6.76
CA PHE A 359 5.64 9.45 6.15
C PHE A 359 4.54 9.32 7.20
N LEU A 360 3.89 10.42 7.52
CA LEU A 360 2.74 10.46 8.42
C LEU A 360 1.50 10.89 7.65
N TYR A 361 0.53 9.99 7.56
CA TYR A 361 -0.80 10.25 7.05
C TYR A 361 -1.72 10.60 8.22
N TYR A 362 -1.97 11.89 8.41
CA TYR A 362 -2.84 12.44 9.46
C TYR A 362 -4.18 12.81 8.85
N SER A 363 -5.16 11.94 9.02
CA SER A 363 -6.47 12.04 8.39
C SER A 363 -7.55 12.12 9.45
N THR A 364 -7.93 13.33 9.81
CA THR A 364 -8.95 13.54 10.84
C THR A 364 -10.31 13.01 10.43
N GLY A 365 -11.20 12.77 11.40
CA GLY A 365 -12.62 12.56 11.15
C GLY A 365 -13.40 13.88 11.06
N CYS A 366 -12.78 14.98 11.44
CA CYS A 366 -13.36 16.32 11.38
C CYS A 366 -13.23 16.87 9.93
N SER A 367 -14.19 17.53 9.42
CA SER A 367 -15.47 18.02 9.99
C SER A 367 -16.68 17.16 9.64
N HIS A 368 -16.48 15.88 9.34
CA HIS A 368 -17.57 14.94 9.03
C HIS A 368 -18.51 14.74 10.24
N ALA A 369 -19.79 14.54 9.98
CA ALA A 369 -20.73 14.16 11.04
C ALA A 369 -20.34 12.81 11.70
N PRO A 370 -20.64 12.63 13.01
CA PRO A 370 -21.30 13.55 13.93
C PRO A 370 -20.37 14.70 14.36
N HIS A 371 -20.92 15.89 14.43
CA HIS A 371 -20.17 17.10 14.81
C HIS A 371 -20.02 17.16 16.34
N HIS A 372 -19.31 16.18 16.89
CA HIS A 372 -19.04 16.08 18.32
C HIS A 372 -17.85 16.98 18.68
N VAL A 373 -18.12 18.01 19.43
CA VAL A 373 -17.13 18.98 19.92
C VAL A 373 -17.58 19.52 21.28
N ASP A 374 -16.65 19.83 22.15
CA ASP A 374 -16.97 20.46 23.43
C ASP A 374 -17.57 21.83 23.23
N GLN A 375 -18.52 22.18 24.11
CA GLN A 375 -19.29 23.40 24.01
C GLN A 375 -18.39 24.64 23.95
N GLU A 376 -17.32 24.68 24.73
CA GLU A 376 -16.39 25.81 24.76
C GLU A 376 -15.74 26.13 23.41
N TRP A 377 -15.49 25.11 22.59
CA TRP A 377 -14.91 25.26 21.26
C TRP A 377 -15.94 25.78 20.25
N ALA A 378 -17.14 25.21 20.23
CA ALA A 378 -18.21 25.70 19.40
C ALA A 378 -18.60 27.15 19.77
N ASP A 379 -18.54 27.49 21.05
CA ASP A 379 -18.89 28.84 21.54
C ASP A 379 -17.88 29.93 21.09
N LYS A 380 -16.68 29.56 20.62
CA LYS A 380 -15.76 30.52 19.97
C LYS A 380 -16.32 31.11 18.68
N TYR A 381 -17.23 30.41 18.04
CA TYR A 381 -17.92 30.84 16.81
C TYR A 381 -19.35 31.33 17.06
N LYS A 382 -19.80 31.40 18.30
CA LYS A 382 -21.14 31.85 18.67
C LYS A 382 -21.47 33.20 18.04
N GLY A 383 -22.60 33.25 17.31
CA GLY A 383 -23.07 34.44 16.64
C GLY A 383 -22.39 34.76 15.29
N LYS A 384 -21.35 34.02 14.88
CA LYS A 384 -20.68 34.25 13.60
C LYS A 384 -21.50 33.82 12.38
N PHE A 385 -22.55 33.03 12.60
CA PHE A 385 -23.38 32.48 11.54
C PHE A 385 -24.86 32.88 11.69
N ASP A 386 -25.14 33.95 12.43
CA ASP A 386 -26.51 34.41 12.67
C ASP A 386 -27.24 34.80 11.39
N ASP A 387 -26.50 35.36 10.42
CA ASP A 387 -27.05 35.75 9.10
C ASP A 387 -27.23 34.54 8.14
N GLY A 388 -26.84 33.36 8.56
CA GLY A 388 -27.02 32.08 7.87
C GLY A 388 -26.12 31.85 6.64
N TRP A 389 -26.40 30.73 5.96
CA TRP A 389 -25.51 30.24 4.88
C TRP A 389 -25.58 31.08 3.59
N ASP A 390 -26.67 31.76 3.26
CA ASP A 390 -26.73 32.61 2.07
C ASP A 390 -25.77 33.80 2.23
N ALA A 391 -25.88 34.53 3.35
CA ALA A 391 -24.95 35.61 3.67
C ALA A 391 -23.50 35.15 3.84
N TYR A 392 -23.28 34.00 4.49
CA TYR A 392 -21.96 33.39 4.61
C TYR A 392 -21.32 33.11 3.23
N ARG A 393 -22.10 32.57 2.31
CA ARG A 393 -21.66 32.25 0.96
C ARG A 393 -21.24 33.50 0.18
N GLU A 394 -22.05 34.54 0.22
CA GLU A 394 -21.77 35.83 -0.42
C GLU A 394 -20.52 36.48 0.18
N ALA A 395 -20.43 36.56 1.49
CA ALA A 395 -19.29 37.14 2.18
C ALA A 395 -17.98 36.37 1.90
N THR A 396 -18.04 35.05 1.84
CA THR A 396 -16.89 34.20 1.49
C THR A 396 -16.46 34.45 0.05
N PHE A 397 -17.39 34.52 -0.89
CA PHE A 397 -17.12 34.81 -2.29
C PHE A 397 -16.39 36.15 -2.50
N GLU A 398 -16.84 37.19 -1.83
CA GLU A 398 -16.20 38.50 -1.90
C GLU A 398 -14.78 38.50 -1.29
N ARG A 399 -14.57 37.76 -0.17
CA ARG A 399 -13.24 37.59 0.41
C ARG A 399 -12.31 36.82 -0.52
N GLN A 400 -12.82 35.77 -1.20
CA GLN A 400 -12.06 34.98 -2.16
C GLN A 400 -11.57 35.81 -3.34
N LYS A 401 -12.41 36.69 -3.89
CA LYS A 401 -12.00 37.66 -4.93
C LYS A 401 -10.91 38.60 -4.42
N LYS A 402 -11.11 39.15 -3.22
CA LYS A 402 -10.15 40.10 -2.61
C LYS A 402 -8.79 39.46 -2.36
N LEU A 403 -8.75 38.17 -1.97
CA LEU A 403 -7.53 37.40 -1.74
C LEU A 403 -6.89 36.90 -3.05
N GLY A 404 -7.58 37.03 -4.19
CA GLY A 404 -7.12 36.48 -5.46
C GLY A 404 -7.16 34.94 -5.54
N VAL A 405 -7.93 34.32 -4.64
CA VAL A 405 -8.13 32.85 -4.62
C VAL A 405 -8.98 32.42 -5.83
N ILE A 406 -9.91 33.27 -6.23
CA ILE A 406 -10.68 33.11 -7.46
C ILE A 406 -10.49 34.35 -8.36
N PRO A 407 -10.64 34.23 -9.69
CA PRO A 407 -10.56 35.37 -10.59
C PRO A 407 -11.61 36.47 -10.27
N PRO A 408 -11.29 37.75 -10.44
CA PRO A 408 -12.19 38.84 -10.10
C PRO A 408 -13.48 38.85 -10.94
N GLU A 409 -13.43 38.30 -12.17
CA GLU A 409 -14.58 38.16 -13.08
C GLU A 409 -15.48 36.97 -12.76
N THR A 410 -15.12 36.15 -11.77
CA THR A 410 -15.95 35.00 -11.36
C THR A 410 -17.33 35.47 -10.91
N GLU A 411 -18.37 34.81 -11.37
CA GLU A 411 -19.76 35.02 -10.93
C GLU A 411 -20.15 33.98 -9.89
N LEU A 412 -20.86 34.43 -8.86
CA LEU A 412 -21.42 33.53 -7.85
C LEU A 412 -22.59 32.77 -8.47
N THR A 413 -22.52 31.43 -8.43
CA THR A 413 -23.59 30.58 -8.93
C THR A 413 -24.88 30.79 -8.11
N GLU A 414 -26.03 30.45 -8.66
CA GLU A 414 -27.27 30.41 -7.90
C GLU A 414 -27.21 29.38 -6.77
N ARG A 415 -27.96 29.59 -5.70
CA ARG A 415 -28.11 28.57 -4.67
C ARG A 415 -28.79 27.35 -5.27
N PRO A 416 -28.23 26.11 -5.05
CA PRO A 416 -28.92 24.90 -5.52
C PRO A 416 -30.31 24.77 -4.94
N GLU A 417 -31.30 24.39 -5.75
CA GLU A 417 -32.72 24.24 -5.35
C GLU A 417 -32.92 23.25 -4.18
N ALA A 418 -31.97 22.29 -4.02
CA ALA A 418 -32.00 21.33 -2.91
C ALA A 418 -31.83 21.98 -1.53
N TYR A 419 -31.31 23.21 -1.46
CA TYR A 419 -31.13 23.94 -0.21
C TYR A 419 -32.16 25.07 -0.09
N SER A 420 -32.90 25.05 1.01
CA SER A 420 -33.85 26.14 1.33
C SER A 420 -33.14 27.48 1.50
N ALA A 421 -33.77 28.57 1.16
CA ALA A 421 -33.28 29.90 1.53
C ALA A 421 -33.23 30.02 3.05
N TRP A 422 -32.19 30.63 3.59
CA TRP A 422 -32.07 30.84 5.04
C TRP A 422 -33.33 31.53 5.63
N ASP A 423 -33.82 32.57 4.97
CA ASP A 423 -34.96 33.32 5.43
C ASP A 423 -36.29 32.54 5.40
N SER A 424 -36.35 31.45 4.65
CA SER A 424 -37.54 30.59 4.59
C SER A 424 -37.61 29.56 5.73
N LEU A 425 -36.57 29.45 6.55
CA LEU A 425 -36.52 28.52 7.67
C LEU A 425 -37.26 29.03 8.89
N SER A 426 -37.81 28.12 9.70
CA SER A 426 -38.33 28.44 11.02
C SER A 426 -37.21 28.86 11.98
N GLU A 427 -37.52 29.52 13.07
CA GLU A 427 -36.55 29.95 14.07
C GLU A 427 -35.90 28.75 14.77
N ASP A 428 -36.60 27.64 14.91
CA ASP A 428 -36.00 26.40 15.47
C ASP A 428 -34.95 25.79 14.52
N GLU A 429 -35.27 25.75 13.23
CA GLU A 429 -34.32 25.30 12.21
C GLU A 429 -33.09 26.21 12.14
N LYS A 430 -33.29 27.54 12.14
CA LYS A 430 -32.18 28.50 12.16
C LYS A 430 -31.30 28.32 13.41
N THR A 431 -31.91 28.08 14.56
CA THR A 431 -31.18 27.84 15.82
C THR A 431 -30.37 26.58 15.73
N LEU A 432 -30.94 25.49 15.21
CA LEU A 432 -30.20 24.22 15.01
C LEU A 432 -29.06 24.39 14.03
N TYR A 433 -29.30 24.96 12.87
CA TYR A 433 -28.26 25.07 11.83
C TYR A 433 -27.15 26.04 12.20
N ARG A 434 -27.46 27.16 12.88
CA ARG A 434 -26.43 28.04 13.47
C ARG A 434 -25.49 27.23 14.38
N ARG A 435 -26.06 26.44 15.30
CA ARG A 435 -25.26 25.63 16.21
C ARG A 435 -24.43 24.57 15.49
N GLN A 436 -24.96 23.95 14.44
CA GLN A 436 -24.19 23.02 13.62
C GLN A 436 -23.03 23.72 12.90
N MET A 437 -23.25 24.90 12.32
CA MET A 437 -22.18 25.70 11.69
C MET A 437 -21.08 26.09 12.70
N GLU A 438 -21.46 26.48 13.91
CA GLU A 438 -20.52 26.76 15.01
C GLU A 438 -19.69 25.53 15.39
N ALA A 439 -20.34 24.36 15.50
CA ALA A 439 -19.68 23.12 15.87
C ALA A 439 -18.70 22.60 14.80
N VAL A 440 -19.10 22.71 13.52
CA VAL A 440 -18.24 22.32 12.38
C VAL A 440 -17.00 23.20 12.23
N SER A 441 -17.09 24.44 12.75
CA SER A 441 -16.02 25.44 12.61
C SER A 441 -14.82 25.21 13.55
N TYR A 442 -14.92 24.28 14.47
CA TYR A 442 -13.82 23.81 15.31
C TYR A 442 -13.28 22.46 14.78
#